data_7e38dc79dc2d6fd3e3909126ca73e0e2
#
_entry.id   7e38dc79dc2d6fd3e3909126ca73e0e2
#
_cell.length_a   1.000
_cell.length_b   1.000
_cell.length_c   1.000
_cell.angle_alpha   90.00
_cell.angle_beta   90.00
_cell.angle_gamma   90.00
#
_symmetry.space_group_name_H-M   'P 1'
#
loop_
_entity.id
_entity.type
_entity.pdbx_description
1 polymer ?
#
loop_
_entity_poly.entity_id
_entity_poly.type
_entity_poly.pdbx_seq_one_letter_code
_entity_poly.pdbx_strand_id
1 'polypeptide(L)'
;MDGCTGHLDFSVQGQRQESFLQLMTLEGYKTGESGTWRSKQSELKQRVEPSRSYSTVSRLEGNVFGNEPLRVTVMIEDPFVSKRTDNGDFEGFCIDILEEVSRILGFRYNISRVPDGKYGSRKTHGWTGMINEIVRSRADLGVGAFQITPERAGAVDFTKPYITKGTTVVVKRPEHRIWIFQFLLPLSNVVWSAIFIAFVSTSLMLFAVSRVNSDRQAKYAHNLRESFWYIWGTLLRGSLSGSPHAISSRIVSSAWWFFCLIVSSIYTANLAAFLTITVGDVDMNSAADLATQNIFDYGTVDGSQTAYFFEHTKMRHYATMWAYMFSLSPNSMVRNVDKGFARVNQGGYAFIWDSPVIRHKISNDCMLMEIGTPFDLKGYGFAYTKNAPYGEQLSMAILQLQDEGILYKLERK
;
A
#
# COMPACT_ATOMS: atom_id res chain seq x y z
N MET A 1 5.33 21.12 35.94
CA MET A 1 5.73 19.72 35.77
C MET A 1 7.10 19.71 35.11
N ASP A 2 8.09 19.08 35.73
CA ASP A 2 9.43 18.99 35.17
C ASP A 2 9.52 17.70 34.36
N GLY A 3 9.84 17.86 33.08
CA GLY A 3 10.02 16.75 32.13
C GLY A 3 11.47 16.67 31.66
N CYS A 4 11.81 15.65 30.85
CA CYS A 4 13.15 15.46 30.30
C CYS A 4 13.67 16.65 29.47
N THR A 5 12.82 17.61 29.14
CA THR A 5 13.14 18.83 28.37
C THR A 5 12.99 20.12 29.19
N GLY A 6 13.06 20.04 30.55
CA GLY A 6 12.94 21.17 31.48
C GLY A 6 11.51 21.46 31.93
N HIS A 7 11.30 22.67 32.49
CA HIS A 7 10.02 23.10 33.05
C HIS A 7 8.96 23.21 31.95
N LEU A 8 7.77 22.63 32.18
CA LEU A 8 6.67 22.58 31.23
C LEU A 8 5.56 23.52 31.64
N ASP A 9 5.41 24.63 30.93
CA ASP A 9 4.29 25.54 31.06
C ASP A 9 3.32 25.39 29.89
N PHE A 10 2.03 25.25 30.21
CA PHE A 10 0.97 25.12 29.22
C PHE A 10 0.04 26.35 29.27
N SER A 11 -0.44 26.79 28.11
CA SER A 11 -1.49 27.77 27.98
C SER A 11 -2.82 27.23 28.49
N VAL A 12 -3.79 28.12 28.72
CA VAL A 12 -5.18 27.76 29.10
C VAL A 12 -5.82 26.83 28.03
N GLN A 13 -5.31 26.85 26.79
CA GLN A 13 -5.75 26.01 25.69
C GLN A 13 -4.98 24.68 25.58
N GLY A 14 -4.11 24.34 26.55
CA GLY A 14 -3.34 23.09 26.58
C GLY A 14 -2.11 23.06 25.68
N GLN A 15 -1.75 24.18 25.06
CA GLN A 15 -0.53 24.27 24.25
C GLN A 15 0.68 24.63 25.11
N ARG A 16 1.82 23.99 24.84
CA ARG A 16 3.09 24.30 25.53
C ARG A 16 3.53 25.73 25.20
N GLN A 17 3.72 26.57 26.22
CA GLN A 17 4.05 27.98 26.02
C GLN A 17 5.50 28.21 25.64
N GLU A 18 6.42 27.44 26.20
CA GLU A 18 7.86 27.54 25.91
C GLU A 18 8.49 26.17 25.81
N SER A 19 9.38 25.98 24.85
CA SER A 19 10.27 24.83 24.78
C SER A 19 11.73 25.30 24.72
N PHE A 20 12.53 24.73 25.58
CA PHE A 20 13.96 24.98 25.65
C PHE A 20 14.69 23.68 25.29
N LEU A 21 15.55 23.73 24.28
CA LEU A 21 16.36 22.62 23.85
C LEU A 21 17.83 23.00 23.96
N GLN A 22 18.58 22.16 24.66
CA GLN A 22 20.03 22.29 24.78
C GLN A 22 20.65 21.32 23.80
N LEU A 23 21.40 21.87 22.81
CA LEU A 23 22.14 21.10 21.85
C LEU A 23 23.54 20.79 22.42
N MET A 24 23.86 19.49 22.51
CA MET A 24 25.16 19.03 22.98
C MET A 24 25.86 18.29 21.85
N THR A 25 27.12 18.61 21.60
CA THR A 25 27.98 17.87 20.70
C THR A 25 28.87 16.93 21.48
N LEU A 26 29.11 15.73 20.93
CA LEU A 26 30.06 14.76 21.44
C LEU A 26 31.34 14.87 20.63
N GLU A 27 32.39 15.45 21.23
CA GLU A 27 33.73 15.41 20.67
C GLU A 27 34.61 14.46 21.51
N GLY A 28 34.89 13.30 20.95
CA GLY A 28 35.61 12.24 21.70
C GLY A 28 34.86 11.80 22.96
N TYR A 29 35.48 11.85 24.13
CA TYR A 29 34.88 11.50 25.42
C TYR A 29 34.37 12.73 26.21
N LYS A 30 34.31 13.91 25.59
CA LYS A 30 33.83 15.14 26.25
C LYS A 30 32.56 15.63 25.57
N THR A 31 31.53 15.88 26.38
CA THR A 31 30.30 16.55 25.94
C THR A 31 30.50 18.05 26.04
N GLY A 32 30.24 18.76 24.97
CA GLY A 32 30.24 20.23 24.92
C GLY A 32 28.84 20.76 24.62
N GLU A 33 28.46 21.88 25.25
CA GLU A 33 27.24 22.58 24.93
C GLU A 33 27.45 23.35 23.63
N SER A 34 26.69 23.05 22.58
CA SER A 34 26.82 23.66 21.25
C SER A 34 25.76 24.71 20.94
N GLY A 35 24.68 24.78 21.68
CA GLY A 35 23.69 25.84 21.50
C GLY A 35 22.40 25.62 22.30
N THR A 36 21.58 26.64 22.36
CA THR A 36 20.27 26.64 23.00
C THR A 36 19.21 27.17 22.03
N TRP A 37 18.06 26.53 22.01
CA TRP A 37 16.92 26.95 21.21
C TRP A 37 15.71 27.25 22.10
N ARG A 38 14.99 28.34 21.81
CA ARG A 38 13.80 28.75 22.55
C ARG A 38 12.64 29.03 21.58
N SER A 39 11.50 28.40 21.79
CA SER A 39 10.38 28.39 20.83
C SER A 39 9.67 29.75 20.65
N LYS A 40 9.77 30.66 21.61
CA LYS A 40 9.19 32.02 21.52
C LYS A 40 9.98 33.01 20.64
N GLN A 41 11.23 32.72 20.40
CA GLN A 41 12.08 33.49 19.51
C GLN A 41 12.57 32.52 18.43
N SER A 42 12.11 32.71 17.23
CA SER A 42 12.52 31.93 16.05
C SER A 42 13.99 32.14 15.65
N GLU A 43 14.81 32.62 16.55
CA GLU A 43 16.24 32.79 16.37
C GLU A 43 16.98 31.71 17.15
N LEU A 44 17.58 30.80 16.41
CA LEU A 44 18.66 29.97 16.91
C LEU A 44 19.79 30.89 17.33
N LYS A 45 19.99 31.14 18.62
CA LYS A 45 21.25 31.74 19.08
C LYS A 45 22.35 30.69 18.93
N GLN A 46 22.85 30.62 17.73
CA GLN A 46 23.90 29.75 17.30
C GLN A 46 25.24 30.38 17.66
N ARG A 47 25.98 29.76 18.56
CA ARG A 47 27.42 29.72 18.46
C ARG A 47 27.77 28.33 17.92
N VAL A 48 27.33 28.07 16.71
CA VAL A 48 27.89 26.99 15.91
C VAL A 48 29.03 27.66 15.16
N GLU A 49 30.26 27.49 15.63
CA GLU A 49 31.35 27.46 14.66
C GLU A 49 30.95 26.42 13.63
N PRO A 50 31.05 26.70 12.34
CA PRO A 50 30.74 25.73 11.33
C PRO A 50 31.67 24.54 11.59
N SER A 51 31.16 23.53 12.35
CA SER A 51 31.85 22.27 12.47
C SER A 51 32.00 21.80 11.05
N ARG A 52 33.23 21.74 10.64
CA ARG A 52 33.78 21.21 9.42
C ARG A 52 32.70 20.73 8.45
N SER A 53 32.47 21.53 7.44
CA SER A 53 31.85 21.13 6.18
C SER A 53 32.21 19.64 5.96
N TYR A 54 31.21 18.76 5.81
CA TYR A 54 31.41 17.37 5.39
C TYR A 54 31.97 17.29 3.95
N SER A 55 32.84 18.19 3.61
CA SER A 55 33.55 18.27 2.32
C SER A 55 34.77 17.35 2.31
N THR A 56 34.83 16.29 3.12
CA THR A 56 36.07 15.55 3.23
C THR A 56 35.93 14.01 3.24
N VAL A 57 35.01 13.47 2.42
CA VAL A 57 35.22 12.09 1.95
C VAL A 57 36.35 12.04 0.91
N SER A 58 36.72 13.19 0.34
CA SER A 58 37.75 13.33 -0.70
C SER A 58 39.18 13.25 -0.18
N ARG A 59 39.47 13.00 1.09
CA ARG A 59 40.82 12.87 1.63
C ARG A 59 41.02 11.71 2.58
N LEU A 60 40.53 10.55 2.21
CA LEU A 60 41.22 9.34 2.66
C LEU A 60 42.34 9.10 1.64
N GLU A 61 43.54 9.41 2.05
CA GLU A 61 44.78 9.32 1.25
C GLU A 61 44.95 7.88 0.74
N GLY A 62 44.93 7.75 -0.58
CA GLY A 62 45.19 6.53 -1.33
C GLY A 62 44.08 6.19 -2.31
N ASN A 63 44.43 6.01 -3.57
CA ASN A 63 43.51 5.55 -4.61
C ASN A 63 43.14 4.07 -4.33
N VAL A 64 42.20 3.86 -3.41
CA VAL A 64 41.80 2.53 -2.93
C VAL A 64 41.12 1.70 -4.04
N PHE A 65 40.62 2.40 -5.07
CA PHE A 65 39.92 1.77 -6.20
C PHE A 65 40.86 1.30 -7.34
N GLY A 66 42.15 1.64 -7.27
CA GLY A 66 43.09 1.33 -8.34
C GLY A 66 42.77 2.04 -9.66
N ASN A 67 43.51 1.70 -10.72
CA ASN A 67 43.29 2.26 -12.07
C ASN A 67 42.35 1.41 -12.94
N GLU A 68 42.03 0.19 -12.52
CA GLU A 68 41.15 -0.71 -13.25
C GLU A 68 39.67 -0.42 -12.95
N PRO A 69 38.76 -0.51 -13.94
CA PRO A 69 37.35 -0.34 -13.70
C PRO A 69 36.78 -1.48 -12.83
N LEU A 70 35.98 -1.18 -11.82
CA LEU A 70 35.28 -2.19 -11.01
C LEU A 70 34.31 -3.00 -11.86
N ARG A 71 34.33 -4.30 -11.70
CA ARG A 71 33.39 -5.21 -12.36
C ARG A 71 32.09 -5.26 -11.57
N VAL A 72 31.06 -4.63 -12.10
CA VAL A 72 29.74 -4.53 -11.47
C VAL A 72 28.82 -5.58 -12.09
N THR A 73 28.17 -6.38 -11.25
CA THR A 73 27.13 -7.31 -11.68
C THR A 73 25.75 -6.79 -11.27
N VAL A 74 24.77 -6.91 -12.19
CA VAL A 74 23.40 -6.44 -11.96
C VAL A 74 22.37 -7.51 -12.31
N MET A 75 21.22 -7.43 -11.65
CA MET A 75 20.01 -8.18 -12.00
C MET A 75 18.95 -7.19 -12.50
N ILE A 76 18.28 -7.54 -13.60
CA ILE A 76 17.20 -6.70 -14.14
C ILE A 76 15.94 -6.95 -13.32
N GLU A 77 15.48 -5.93 -12.62
CA GLU A 77 14.24 -5.91 -11.83
C GLU A 77 13.77 -4.46 -11.67
N ASP A 78 12.69 -4.11 -12.36
CA ASP A 78 12.08 -2.78 -12.24
C ASP A 78 11.49 -2.55 -10.84
N PRO A 79 11.65 -1.34 -10.26
CA PRO A 79 12.26 -0.11 -10.80
C PRO A 79 13.76 0.05 -10.47
N PHE A 80 14.42 -0.95 -9.90
CA PHE A 80 15.79 -0.83 -9.40
C PHE A 80 16.84 -0.84 -10.51
N VAL A 81 16.72 -1.79 -11.44
CA VAL A 81 17.58 -1.91 -12.61
C VAL A 81 16.75 -2.36 -13.79
N SER A 82 16.70 -1.57 -14.83
CA SER A 82 16.07 -1.87 -16.12
C SER A 82 17.07 -1.77 -17.26
N LYS A 83 16.74 -2.33 -18.40
CA LYS A 83 17.54 -2.23 -19.60
C LYS A 83 16.88 -1.27 -20.56
N ARG A 84 17.60 -0.22 -20.95
CA ARG A 84 17.12 0.75 -21.92
C ARG A 84 16.94 0.12 -23.29
N THR A 85 15.82 0.39 -23.93
CA THR A 85 15.44 -0.24 -25.20
C THR A 85 16.30 0.27 -26.36
N ASP A 86 16.77 1.54 -26.29
CA ASP A 86 17.42 2.24 -27.39
C ASP A 86 18.89 1.86 -27.56
N ASN A 87 19.68 1.83 -26.48
CA ASN A 87 21.13 1.66 -26.52
C ASN A 87 21.62 0.39 -25.85
N GLY A 88 20.74 -0.34 -25.18
CA GLY A 88 21.11 -1.53 -24.41
C GLY A 88 21.80 -1.22 -23.09
N ASP A 89 21.92 0.05 -22.71
CA ASP A 89 22.47 0.49 -21.43
C ASP A 89 21.54 0.17 -20.27
N PHE A 90 22.10 0.12 -19.07
CA PHE A 90 21.32 -0.09 -17.84
C PHE A 90 20.87 1.25 -17.27
N GLU A 91 19.64 1.29 -16.79
CA GLU A 91 19.04 2.44 -16.10
C GLU A 91 18.26 1.98 -14.88
N GLY A 92 17.80 2.91 -14.02
CA GLY A 92 16.99 2.65 -12.85
C GLY A 92 17.62 3.17 -11.56
N PHE A 93 16.85 3.09 -10.48
CA PHE A 93 17.21 3.68 -9.20
C PHE A 93 18.61 3.28 -8.69
N CYS A 94 18.96 1.99 -8.76
CA CYS A 94 20.26 1.51 -8.30
C CYS A 94 21.41 1.94 -9.22
N ILE A 95 21.14 2.12 -10.50
CA ILE A 95 22.15 2.61 -11.47
C ILE A 95 22.40 4.10 -11.23
N ASP A 96 21.34 4.88 -11.01
CA ASP A 96 21.47 6.31 -10.68
C ASP A 96 22.30 6.50 -9.38
N ILE A 97 22.07 5.65 -8.35
CA ILE A 97 22.89 5.67 -7.12
C ILE A 97 24.35 5.31 -7.42
N LEU A 98 24.60 4.28 -8.22
CA LEU A 98 25.96 3.86 -8.59
C LEU A 98 26.70 4.99 -9.31
N GLU A 99 26.02 5.71 -10.21
CA GLU A 99 26.59 6.84 -10.94
C GLU A 99 26.99 7.96 -9.98
N GLU A 100 26.12 8.34 -9.04
CA GLU A 100 26.42 9.36 -8.04
C GLU A 100 27.57 8.94 -7.12
N VAL A 101 27.57 7.68 -6.63
CA VAL A 101 28.66 7.15 -5.80
C VAL A 101 29.98 7.14 -6.59
N SER A 102 29.96 6.72 -7.85
CA SER A 102 31.13 6.74 -8.73
C SER A 102 31.66 8.17 -8.94
N ARG A 103 30.77 9.17 -9.07
CA ARG A 103 31.13 10.58 -9.21
C ARG A 103 31.78 11.13 -7.93
N ILE A 104 31.28 10.76 -6.75
CA ILE A 104 31.84 11.20 -5.46
C ILE A 104 33.23 10.59 -5.23
N LEU A 105 33.37 9.29 -5.49
CA LEU A 105 34.59 8.53 -5.17
C LEU A 105 35.62 8.50 -6.32
N GLY A 106 35.22 8.92 -7.55
CA GLY A 106 36.11 9.03 -8.71
C GLY A 106 36.57 7.70 -9.31
N PHE A 107 35.83 6.60 -9.13
CA PHE A 107 36.17 5.29 -9.73
C PHE A 107 35.43 5.06 -11.05
N ARG A 108 35.97 4.17 -11.87
CA ARG A 108 35.33 3.70 -13.11
C ARG A 108 34.73 2.30 -12.87
N TYR A 109 33.67 1.97 -13.61
CA TYR A 109 33.03 0.67 -13.50
C TYR A 109 32.58 0.15 -14.85
N ASN A 110 32.41 -1.19 -14.94
CA ASN A 110 31.85 -1.89 -16.09
C ASN A 110 30.71 -2.79 -15.63
N ILE A 111 29.52 -2.61 -16.19
CA ILE A 111 28.30 -3.33 -15.78
C ILE A 111 28.11 -4.58 -16.64
N SER A 112 27.84 -5.69 -15.98
CA SER A 112 27.48 -6.95 -16.61
C SER A 112 26.22 -7.54 -15.97
N ARG A 113 25.38 -8.17 -16.79
CA ARG A 113 24.19 -8.86 -16.29
C ARG A 113 24.58 -10.21 -15.67
N VAL A 114 23.98 -10.55 -14.51
CA VAL A 114 24.11 -11.88 -13.92
C VAL A 114 23.52 -12.95 -14.86
N PRO A 115 24.22 -14.09 -15.08
CA PRO A 115 23.77 -15.10 -16.05
C PRO A 115 22.47 -15.82 -15.68
N ASP A 116 22.25 -16.09 -14.39
CA ASP A 116 21.09 -16.86 -13.90
C ASP A 116 19.88 -15.98 -13.48
N GLY A 117 20.01 -14.65 -13.55
CA GLY A 117 18.93 -13.72 -13.23
C GLY A 117 18.45 -13.82 -11.78
N LYS A 118 19.37 -14.06 -10.83
CA LYS A 118 19.04 -14.18 -9.40
C LYS A 118 19.97 -13.32 -8.54
N TYR A 119 19.45 -12.82 -7.43
CA TYR A 119 20.27 -12.14 -6.42
C TYR A 119 21.25 -13.10 -5.75
N GLY A 120 20.81 -14.27 -5.40
CA GLY A 120 21.59 -15.33 -4.77
C GLY A 120 20.94 -15.89 -3.51
N SER A 121 20.90 -17.19 -3.47
CA SER A 121 20.51 -18.01 -2.32
C SER A 121 21.53 -19.13 -2.12
N ARG A 122 21.67 -19.59 -0.89
CA ARG A 122 22.52 -20.71 -0.56
C ARG A 122 21.82 -22.02 -0.96
N LYS A 123 22.51 -22.86 -1.73
CA LYS A 123 22.07 -24.21 -2.09
C LYS A 123 23.10 -25.24 -1.62
N THR A 124 22.76 -26.52 -1.72
CA THR A 124 23.65 -27.65 -1.37
C THR A 124 25.03 -27.58 -2.04
N HIS A 125 25.10 -27.01 -3.25
CA HIS A 125 26.35 -26.88 -4.03
C HIS A 125 26.98 -25.48 -3.98
N GLY A 126 26.57 -24.61 -3.05
CA GLY A 126 27.11 -23.26 -2.90
C GLY A 126 26.10 -22.15 -3.19
N TRP A 127 26.61 -20.95 -3.42
CA TRP A 127 25.81 -19.76 -3.71
C TRP A 127 25.38 -19.73 -5.18
N THR A 128 24.20 -19.15 -5.46
CA THR A 128 23.70 -18.85 -6.79
C THR A 128 23.70 -17.34 -7.03
N GLY A 129 23.40 -16.88 -8.24
CA GLY A 129 23.14 -15.48 -8.53
C GLY A 129 24.35 -14.57 -8.43
N MET A 130 24.07 -13.30 -8.25
CA MET A 130 25.07 -12.24 -8.14
C MET A 130 26.03 -12.49 -6.97
N ILE A 131 25.55 -13.07 -5.85
CA ILE A 131 26.45 -13.46 -4.73
C ILE A 131 27.49 -14.46 -5.18
N ASN A 132 27.12 -15.44 -5.99
CA ASN A 132 28.08 -16.40 -6.52
C ASN A 132 29.15 -15.74 -7.43
N GLU A 133 28.76 -14.73 -8.21
CA GLU A 133 29.70 -13.99 -9.06
C GLU A 133 30.72 -13.21 -8.20
N ILE A 134 30.27 -12.60 -7.08
CA ILE A 134 31.14 -11.90 -6.13
C ILE A 134 32.06 -12.88 -5.38
N VAL A 135 31.52 -13.96 -4.82
CA VAL A 135 32.29 -14.97 -4.07
C VAL A 135 33.35 -15.63 -4.94
N ARG A 136 33.07 -15.84 -6.24
CA ARG A 136 34.04 -16.36 -7.20
C ARG A 136 34.97 -15.31 -7.81
N SER A 137 34.96 -14.10 -7.31
CA SER A 137 35.78 -12.98 -7.79
C SER A 137 35.61 -12.69 -9.30
N ARG A 138 34.43 -12.97 -9.84
CA ARG A 138 34.07 -12.59 -11.22
C ARG A 138 33.49 -11.19 -11.29
N ALA A 139 32.91 -10.71 -10.18
CA ALA A 139 32.46 -9.35 -9.98
C ALA A 139 33.00 -8.81 -8.64
N ASP A 140 33.27 -7.52 -8.58
CA ASP A 140 33.76 -6.83 -7.41
C ASP A 140 32.61 -6.20 -6.62
N LEU A 141 31.54 -5.77 -7.32
CA LEU A 141 30.37 -5.10 -6.77
C LEU A 141 29.09 -5.66 -7.37
N GLY A 142 28.10 -5.93 -6.55
CA GLY A 142 26.73 -6.28 -6.95
C GLY A 142 25.78 -5.14 -6.70
N VAL A 143 25.15 -4.61 -7.73
CA VAL A 143 24.25 -3.46 -7.68
C VAL A 143 22.82 -3.89 -8.01
N GLY A 144 21.90 -3.61 -7.12
CA GLY A 144 20.50 -4.00 -7.24
C GLY A 144 19.80 -4.00 -5.87
N ALA A 145 18.55 -4.46 -5.83
CA ALA A 145 17.74 -4.51 -4.63
C ALA A 145 18.16 -5.65 -3.68
N PHE A 146 19.42 -5.64 -3.24
CA PHE A 146 19.92 -6.65 -2.30
C PHE A 146 19.38 -6.44 -0.90
N GLN A 147 18.55 -7.33 -0.45
CA GLN A 147 18.18 -7.42 0.96
C GLN A 147 19.38 -7.89 1.79
N ILE A 148 19.76 -7.09 2.77
CA ILE A 148 20.83 -7.42 3.72
C ILE A 148 20.30 -8.47 4.70
N THR A 149 20.87 -9.68 4.65
CA THR A 149 20.50 -10.78 5.54
C THR A 149 21.73 -11.38 6.19
N PRO A 150 21.61 -11.95 7.41
CA PRO A 150 22.75 -12.55 8.12
C PRO A 150 23.44 -13.65 7.30
N GLU A 151 22.66 -14.44 6.57
CA GLU A 151 23.17 -15.51 5.74
C GLU A 151 24.05 -14.98 4.61
N ARG A 152 23.58 -13.94 3.89
CA ARG A 152 24.32 -13.29 2.80
C ARG A 152 25.53 -12.53 3.31
N ALA A 153 25.41 -11.85 4.47
CA ALA A 153 26.52 -11.15 5.12
C ALA A 153 27.63 -12.10 5.57
N GLY A 154 27.35 -13.38 5.74
CA GLY A 154 28.37 -14.40 5.94
C GLY A 154 29.27 -14.66 4.73
N ALA A 155 28.77 -14.42 3.51
CA ALA A 155 29.46 -14.69 2.26
C ALA A 155 30.09 -13.47 1.59
N VAL A 156 29.42 -12.32 1.65
CA VAL A 156 29.81 -11.03 1.06
C VAL A 156 29.60 -9.92 2.07
N ASP A 157 30.26 -8.79 1.89
CA ASP A 157 29.99 -7.60 2.67
C ASP A 157 28.97 -6.71 1.98
N PHE A 158 28.28 -5.88 2.76
CA PHE A 158 27.26 -4.96 2.30
C PHE A 158 27.58 -3.52 2.68
N THR A 159 27.24 -2.59 1.81
CA THR A 159 27.25 -1.18 2.16
C THR A 159 26.19 -0.87 3.21
N LYS A 160 26.23 0.33 3.81
CA LYS A 160 25.09 0.84 4.56
C LYS A 160 23.84 0.84 3.68
N PRO A 161 22.65 0.58 4.25
CA PRO A 161 21.43 0.51 3.45
C PRO A 161 21.10 1.87 2.84
N TYR A 162 20.88 1.90 1.53
CA TYR A 162 20.42 3.10 0.82
C TYR A 162 18.90 3.29 0.93
N ILE A 163 18.15 2.23 1.23
CA ILE A 163 16.70 2.25 1.45
C ILE A 163 16.29 1.10 2.39
N THR A 164 15.22 1.30 3.16
CA THR A 164 14.60 0.24 3.97
C THR A 164 13.16 0.04 3.52
N LYS A 165 12.84 -1.13 3.06
CA LYS A 165 11.50 -1.51 2.57
C LYS A 165 11.14 -2.91 3.08
N GLY A 166 9.86 -3.23 2.99
CA GLY A 166 9.34 -4.53 3.42
C GLY A 166 8.72 -5.32 2.28
N THR A 167 8.25 -6.48 2.65
CA THR A 167 7.46 -7.36 1.79
C THR A 167 5.98 -7.01 1.95
N THR A 168 5.22 -7.05 0.87
CA THR A 168 3.78 -6.80 0.89
C THR A 168 3.04 -7.79 -0.02
N VAL A 169 1.73 -7.69 -0.05
CA VAL A 169 0.86 -8.60 -0.80
C VAL A 169 0.12 -7.81 -1.88
N VAL A 170 0.10 -8.34 -3.10
CA VAL A 170 -0.68 -7.77 -4.20
C VAL A 170 -1.74 -8.75 -4.65
N VAL A 171 -2.94 -8.24 -4.90
CA VAL A 171 -4.05 -8.98 -5.48
C VAL A 171 -4.66 -8.22 -6.64
N LYS A 172 -5.44 -8.92 -7.44
CA LYS A 172 -6.30 -8.26 -8.43
C LYS A 172 -7.43 -7.54 -7.70
N ARG A 173 -7.60 -6.26 -8.04
CA ARG A 173 -8.72 -5.46 -7.52
C ARG A 173 -10.04 -6.12 -7.91
N PRO A 174 -10.97 -6.32 -6.96
CA PRO A 174 -12.28 -6.87 -7.28
C PRO A 174 -12.99 -5.97 -8.29
N GLU A 175 -13.47 -6.57 -9.36
CA GLU A 175 -14.22 -5.83 -10.38
C GLU A 175 -15.58 -5.42 -9.81
N HIS A 176 -15.80 -4.13 -9.71
CA HIS A 176 -17.14 -3.59 -9.44
C HIS A 176 -18.03 -3.86 -10.66
N ARG A 177 -18.76 -4.95 -10.65
CA ARG A 177 -19.84 -5.14 -11.63
C ARG A 177 -20.98 -4.21 -11.25
N ILE A 178 -21.09 -3.09 -11.95
CA ILE A 178 -22.27 -2.20 -11.86
C ILE A 178 -23.45 -3.01 -12.40
N TRP A 179 -24.29 -3.50 -11.49
CA TRP A 179 -25.51 -4.20 -11.88
C TRP A 179 -26.61 -3.17 -12.10
N ILE A 180 -27.33 -3.28 -13.24
CA ILE A 180 -28.43 -2.34 -13.60
C ILE A 180 -29.45 -2.23 -12.46
N PHE A 181 -29.69 -3.31 -11.71
CA PHE A 181 -30.63 -3.36 -10.59
C PHE A 181 -29.99 -3.08 -9.21
N GLN A 182 -28.79 -2.48 -9.18
CA GLN A 182 -28.11 -2.14 -7.94
C GLN A 182 -28.94 -1.20 -7.04
N PHE A 183 -29.82 -0.40 -7.62
CA PHE A 183 -30.76 0.46 -6.87
C PHE A 183 -31.80 -0.33 -6.06
N LEU A 184 -32.04 -1.62 -6.32
CA LEU A 184 -32.94 -2.45 -5.53
C LEU A 184 -32.28 -3.04 -4.27
N LEU A 185 -30.94 -3.08 -4.21
CA LEU A 185 -30.19 -3.69 -3.11
C LEU A 185 -30.34 -2.99 -1.74
N PRO A 186 -30.59 -1.66 -1.66
CA PRO A 186 -30.74 -1.00 -0.35
C PRO A 186 -31.87 -1.55 0.52
N LEU A 187 -32.86 -2.22 -0.08
CA LEU A 187 -33.94 -2.87 0.62
C LEU A 187 -33.95 -4.38 0.35
N SER A 188 -34.22 -5.18 1.37
CA SER A 188 -34.32 -6.65 1.22
C SER A 188 -35.54 -7.03 0.38
N ASN A 189 -35.50 -8.20 -0.27
CA ASN A 189 -36.61 -8.74 -1.06
C ASN A 189 -37.92 -8.85 -0.25
N VAL A 190 -37.79 -9.12 1.06
CA VAL A 190 -38.93 -9.20 1.99
C VAL A 190 -39.63 -7.84 2.13
N VAL A 191 -38.81 -6.75 2.24
CA VAL A 191 -39.35 -5.37 2.32
C VAL A 191 -40.04 -4.96 1.02
N TRP A 192 -39.46 -5.28 -0.13
CA TRP A 192 -40.09 -5.05 -1.43
C TRP A 192 -41.42 -5.77 -1.56
N SER A 193 -41.51 -7.04 -1.11
CA SER A 193 -42.73 -7.81 -1.09
C SER A 193 -43.77 -7.22 -0.14
N ALA A 194 -43.33 -6.72 1.03
CA ALA A 194 -44.23 -6.08 1.99
C ALA A 194 -44.80 -4.77 1.45
N ILE A 195 -43.98 -3.94 0.76
CA ILE A 195 -44.45 -2.70 0.09
C ILE A 195 -45.48 -3.04 -0.99
N PHE A 196 -45.24 -4.08 -1.78
CA PHE A 196 -46.19 -4.53 -2.79
C PHE A 196 -47.53 -5.00 -2.21
N ILE A 197 -47.49 -5.79 -1.13
CA ILE A 197 -48.69 -6.25 -0.42
C ILE A 197 -49.44 -5.04 0.18
N ALA A 198 -48.75 -4.09 0.81
CA ALA A 198 -49.34 -2.88 1.34
C ALA A 198 -50.00 -2.03 0.23
N PHE A 199 -49.37 -1.90 -0.93
CA PHE A 199 -49.90 -1.23 -2.08
C PHE A 199 -51.23 -1.86 -2.56
N VAL A 200 -51.27 -3.18 -2.74
CA VAL A 200 -52.46 -3.88 -3.18
C VAL A 200 -53.57 -3.80 -2.13
N SER A 201 -53.25 -4.04 -0.86
CA SER A 201 -54.24 -4.01 0.23
C SER A 201 -54.89 -2.63 0.42
N THR A 202 -54.06 -1.56 0.36
CA THR A 202 -54.56 -0.17 0.46
C THR A 202 -55.38 0.22 -0.74
N SER A 203 -55.03 -0.21 -1.94
CA SER A 203 -55.80 0.03 -3.17
C SER A 203 -57.19 -0.63 -3.09
N LEU A 204 -57.25 -1.87 -2.62
CA LEU A 204 -58.51 -2.60 -2.42
C LEU A 204 -59.36 -1.96 -1.30
N MET A 205 -58.71 -1.56 -0.18
CA MET A 205 -59.39 -0.88 0.92
C MET A 205 -59.99 0.47 0.48
N LEU A 206 -59.22 1.27 -0.27
CA LEU A 206 -59.72 2.55 -0.82
C LEU A 206 -60.92 2.32 -1.75
N PHE A 207 -60.86 1.34 -2.61
CA PHE A 207 -61.97 0.97 -3.48
C PHE A 207 -63.23 0.55 -2.68
N ALA A 208 -63.07 -0.33 -1.67
CA ALA A 208 -64.18 -0.79 -0.86
C ALA A 208 -64.83 0.36 -0.08
N VAL A 209 -64.04 1.20 0.59
CA VAL A 209 -64.49 2.34 1.38
C VAL A 209 -65.19 3.37 0.49
N SER A 210 -64.69 3.64 -0.71
CA SER A 210 -65.28 4.57 -1.66
C SER A 210 -66.62 4.04 -2.17
N ARG A 211 -66.76 2.73 -2.34
CA ARG A 211 -68.03 2.09 -2.80
C ARG A 211 -69.13 2.12 -1.74
N VAL A 212 -68.76 1.92 -0.46
CA VAL A 212 -69.71 1.98 0.65
C VAL A 212 -70.26 3.38 0.90
N ASN A 213 -69.37 4.41 0.76
CA ASN A 213 -69.76 5.80 1.08
C ASN A 213 -70.46 6.54 -0.06
N SER A 214 -70.74 5.90 -1.20
CA SER A 214 -71.43 6.47 -2.35
C SER A 214 -70.98 7.87 -2.75
N ASP A 215 -69.66 8.08 -2.75
CA ASP A 215 -69.01 9.37 -3.03
C ASP A 215 -69.12 9.68 -4.53
N ARG A 216 -70.31 10.14 -4.98
CA ARG A 216 -70.61 10.40 -6.40
C ARG A 216 -69.74 11.44 -7.08
N GLN A 217 -69.01 12.22 -6.28
CA GLN A 217 -68.10 13.25 -6.78
C GLN A 217 -66.65 12.79 -6.94
N ALA A 218 -66.24 11.66 -6.32
CA ALA A 218 -64.91 11.17 -6.48
C ALA A 218 -64.79 10.31 -7.76
N LYS A 219 -64.07 10.83 -8.73
CA LYS A 219 -63.78 10.20 -10.01
C LYS A 219 -63.15 8.78 -9.83
N TYR A 220 -62.59 8.54 -8.67
CA TYR A 220 -61.89 7.31 -8.28
C TYR A 220 -62.80 6.26 -7.56
N ALA A 221 -64.02 6.64 -7.19
CA ALA A 221 -64.90 5.79 -6.39
C ALA A 221 -65.53 4.63 -7.16
N HIS A 222 -65.49 4.66 -8.47
CA HIS A 222 -66.28 3.74 -9.29
C HIS A 222 -65.46 2.63 -9.95
N ASN A 223 -64.14 2.82 -10.12
CA ASN A 223 -63.30 1.85 -10.83
C ASN A 223 -62.09 1.40 -9.97
N LEU A 224 -61.89 0.12 -9.84
CA LEU A 224 -60.73 -0.47 -9.19
C LEU A 224 -59.43 0.02 -9.81
N ARG A 225 -59.38 0.17 -11.13
CA ARG A 225 -58.25 0.68 -11.88
C ARG A 225 -57.81 2.11 -11.44
N GLU A 226 -58.78 2.98 -11.18
CA GLU A 226 -58.50 4.36 -10.74
C GLU A 226 -57.97 4.40 -9.31
N SER A 227 -58.46 3.49 -8.42
CA SER A 227 -57.95 3.36 -7.06
C SER A 227 -56.44 2.92 -7.07
N PHE A 228 -56.10 1.94 -7.90
CA PHE A 228 -54.74 1.50 -8.09
C PHE A 228 -53.87 2.63 -8.65
N TRP A 229 -54.37 3.37 -9.65
CA TRP A 229 -53.64 4.47 -10.25
C TRP A 229 -53.39 5.61 -9.25
N TYR A 230 -54.36 5.93 -8.41
CA TYR A 230 -54.23 6.95 -7.38
C TYR A 230 -53.18 6.56 -6.33
N ILE A 231 -53.25 5.34 -5.80
CA ILE A 231 -52.26 4.83 -4.79
C ILE A 231 -50.88 4.73 -5.41
N TRP A 232 -50.75 4.31 -6.67
CA TRP A 232 -49.47 4.29 -7.39
C TRP A 232 -48.88 5.69 -7.56
N GLY A 233 -49.69 6.65 -7.98
CA GLY A 233 -49.25 8.02 -8.18
C GLY A 233 -48.80 8.69 -6.88
N THR A 234 -49.49 8.42 -5.77
CA THR A 234 -49.08 8.92 -4.44
C THR A 234 -47.82 8.27 -3.94
N LEU A 235 -47.54 7.01 -4.26
CA LEU A 235 -46.26 6.34 -3.93
C LEU A 235 -45.09 7.06 -4.63
N LEU A 236 -45.27 7.47 -5.90
CA LEU A 236 -44.27 8.18 -6.69
C LEU A 236 -44.24 9.69 -6.43
N ARG A 237 -44.97 10.19 -5.41
CA ARG A 237 -45.12 11.63 -5.11
C ARG A 237 -45.67 12.44 -6.27
N GLY A 238 -46.42 11.80 -7.16
CA GLY A 238 -47.11 12.49 -8.26
C GLY A 238 -48.24 13.34 -7.74
N SER A 239 -48.39 14.56 -8.28
CA SER A 239 -49.59 15.37 -8.05
C SER A 239 -50.74 14.81 -8.87
N LEU A 240 -51.65 14.07 -8.22
CA LEU A 240 -52.87 13.60 -8.89
C LEU A 240 -54.01 14.60 -8.62
N SER A 241 -54.64 15.02 -9.72
CA SER A 241 -55.84 15.84 -9.67
C SER A 241 -57.00 15.01 -9.14
N GLY A 242 -57.43 15.30 -7.93
CA GLY A 242 -58.62 14.71 -7.30
C GLY A 242 -58.31 14.00 -5.97
N SER A 243 -58.41 14.72 -4.88
CA SER A 243 -58.35 14.11 -3.53
C SER A 243 -59.72 13.50 -3.20
N PRO A 244 -59.80 12.40 -2.46
CA PRO A 244 -61.07 11.84 -1.95
C PRO A 244 -61.76 12.85 -1.05
N HIS A 245 -63.10 13.01 -1.20
CA HIS A 245 -63.90 13.98 -0.45
C HIS A 245 -64.46 13.36 0.86
N ALA A 246 -64.74 12.07 0.86
CA ALA A 246 -65.27 11.36 2.05
C ALA A 246 -64.22 11.26 3.14
N ILE A 247 -64.60 11.51 4.39
CA ILE A 247 -63.71 11.49 5.56
C ILE A 247 -63.01 10.12 5.71
N SER A 248 -63.73 9.02 5.53
CA SER A 248 -63.16 7.66 5.62
C SER A 248 -62.11 7.39 4.54
N SER A 249 -62.32 7.82 3.31
CA SER A 249 -61.33 7.70 2.22
C SER A 249 -60.11 8.60 2.47
N ARG A 250 -60.30 9.75 3.13
CA ARG A 250 -59.17 10.63 3.53
C ARG A 250 -58.30 10.00 4.60
N ILE A 251 -58.90 9.33 5.59
CA ILE A 251 -58.14 8.63 6.62
C ILE A 251 -57.25 7.55 6.00
N VAL A 252 -57.77 6.73 5.10
CA VAL A 252 -57.01 5.68 4.40
C VAL A 252 -55.87 6.30 3.59
N SER A 253 -56.18 7.37 2.84
CA SER A 253 -55.18 8.07 2.03
C SER A 253 -54.10 8.72 2.88
N SER A 254 -54.45 9.31 4.04
CA SER A 254 -53.47 9.91 4.97
C SER A 254 -52.52 8.87 5.59
N ALA A 255 -53.08 7.71 6.00
CA ALA A 255 -52.27 6.58 6.48
C ALA A 255 -51.29 6.10 5.39
N TRP A 256 -51.76 5.99 4.15
CA TRP A 256 -50.93 5.62 3.00
C TRP A 256 -49.81 6.65 2.73
N TRP A 257 -50.12 7.94 2.76
CA TRP A 257 -49.15 9.01 2.56
C TRP A 257 -48.07 8.99 3.62
N PHE A 258 -48.44 8.77 4.90
CA PHE A 258 -47.50 8.63 5.99
C PHE A 258 -46.58 7.42 5.79
N PHE A 259 -47.15 6.27 5.37
CA PHE A 259 -46.37 5.10 5.01
C PHE A 259 -45.38 5.37 3.86
N CYS A 260 -45.83 6.02 2.77
CA CYS A 260 -44.97 6.40 1.65
C CYS A 260 -43.82 7.34 2.06
N LEU A 261 -44.10 8.28 2.98
CA LEU A 261 -43.09 9.19 3.50
C LEU A 261 -42.00 8.43 4.24
N ILE A 262 -42.38 7.50 5.12
CA ILE A 262 -41.42 6.66 5.87
C ILE A 262 -40.59 5.80 4.90
N VAL A 263 -41.24 5.07 3.99
CA VAL A 263 -40.56 4.19 3.04
C VAL A 263 -39.58 4.98 2.17
N SER A 264 -40.00 6.13 1.64
CA SER A 264 -39.15 7.00 0.83
C SER A 264 -37.93 7.51 1.62
N SER A 265 -38.13 7.90 2.90
CA SER A 265 -37.03 8.36 3.75
C SER A 265 -36.04 7.25 4.06
N ILE A 266 -36.52 6.05 4.41
CA ILE A 266 -35.69 4.86 4.68
C ILE A 266 -34.94 4.46 3.41
N TYR A 267 -35.61 4.43 2.24
CA TYR A 267 -34.96 4.10 0.98
C TYR A 267 -33.84 5.09 0.65
N THR A 268 -34.09 6.39 0.78
CA THR A 268 -33.07 7.42 0.47
C THR A 268 -31.87 7.34 1.41
N ALA A 269 -32.14 7.13 2.72
CA ALA A 269 -31.06 6.98 3.70
C ALA A 269 -30.22 5.72 3.43
N ASN A 270 -30.86 4.58 3.20
CA ASN A 270 -30.17 3.32 2.90
C ASN A 270 -29.42 3.38 1.55
N LEU A 271 -29.99 4.03 0.53
CA LEU A 271 -29.31 4.22 -0.75
C LEU A 271 -28.08 5.10 -0.60
N ALA A 272 -28.17 6.21 0.14
CA ALA A 272 -27.03 7.07 0.44
C ALA A 272 -25.94 6.31 1.19
N ALA A 273 -26.31 5.54 2.24
CA ALA A 273 -25.38 4.70 2.96
C ALA A 273 -24.74 3.63 2.08
N PHE A 274 -25.52 2.97 1.22
CA PHE A 274 -25.05 1.95 0.29
C PHE A 274 -24.07 2.50 -0.75
N LEU A 275 -24.32 3.71 -1.27
CA LEU A 275 -23.41 4.37 -2.22
C LEU A 275 -22.16 4.93 -1.56
N THR A 276 -22.21 5.24 -0.26
CA THR A 276 -21.06 5.77 0.50
C THR A 276 -20.14 4.65 0.98
N ILE A 277 -20.69 3.46 1.25
CA ILE A 277 -19.89 2.27 1.55
C ILE A 277 -19.29 1.84 0.21
N THR A 278 -18.02 2.14 0.00
CA THR A 278 -17.23 1.57 -1.10
C THR A 278 -17.18 0.06 -0.88
N VAL A 279 -18.10 -0.64 -1.52
CA VAL A 279 -18.13 -2.11 -1.58
C VAL A 279 -16.92 -2.53 -2.41
N GLY A 280 -15.83 -2.84 -1.78
CA GLY A 280 -14.62 -3.25 -2.51
C GLY A 280 -13.37 -3.33 -1.66
N ASP A 281 -13.40 -2.93 -0.42
CA ASP A 281 -12.30 -3.22 0.48
C ASP A 281 -12.36 -4.71 0.83
N VAL A 282 -11.43 -5.45 0.26
CA VAL A 282 -11.10 -6.77 0.77
C VAL A 282 -10.67 -6.51 2.21
N ASP A 283 -11.46 -6.99 3.18
CA ASP A 283 -11.28 -6.74 4.62
C ASP A 283 -10.01 -7.46 5.15
N MET A 284 -8.90 -7.31 4.41
CA MET A 284 -7.59 -7.85 4.71
C MET A 284 -6.63 -6.70 4.96
N ASN A 285 -6.41 -6.42 6.23
CA ASN A 285 -5.55 -5.31 6.68
C ASN A 285 -4.13 -5.78 7.04
N SER A 286 -3.88 -7.08 7.04
CA SER A 286 -2.58 -7.65 7.42
C SER A 286 -2.28 -8.97 6.70
N ALA A 287 -1.00 -9.34 6.67
CA ALA A 287 -0.58 -10.67 6.23
C ALA A 287 -1.14 -11.80 7.12
N ALA A 288 -1.47 -11.50 8.40
CA ALA A 288 -2.09 -12.46 9.29
C ALA A 288 -3.53 -12.80 8.85
N ASP A 289 -4.26 -11.83 8.32
CA ASP A 289 -5.62 -12.03 7.80
C ASP A 289 -5.57 -12.93 6.56
N LEU A 290 -4.53 -12.78 5.72
CA LEU A 290 -4.29 -13.66 4.58
C LEU A 290 -4.08 -15.12 5.01
N ALA A 291 -3.47 -15.35 6.18
CA ALA A 291 -3.25 -16.70 6.70
C ALA A 291 -4.54 -17.42 7.13
N THR A 292 -5.60 -16.69 7.45
CA THR A 292 -6.86 -17.24 7.99
C THR A 292 -7.99 -17.34 6.96
N GLN A 293 -7.80 -16.71 5.79
CA GLN A 293 -8.81 -16.70 4.73
C GLN A 293 -8.59 -17.85 3.72
N ASN A 294 -9.67 -18.20 2.98
CA ASN A 294 -9.68 -19.22 1.94
C ASN A 294 -10.13 -18.67 0.57
N ILE A 295 -10.08 -17.34 0.38
CA ILE A 295 -10.58 -16.68 -0.85
C ILE A 295 -9.50 -16.67 -1.93
N PHE A 296 -8.24 -16.46 -1.53
CA PHE A 296 -7.10 -16.39 -2.43
C PHE A 296 -6.10 -17.48 -2.09
N ASP A 297 -5.62 -18.16 -3.12
CA ASP A 297 -4.36 -18.87 -3.04
C ASP A 297 -3.24 -17.84 -3.00
N TYR A 298 -2.15 -18.12 -2.31
CA TYR A 298 -1.03 -17.18 -2.23
C TYR A 298 0.31 -17.87 -2.35
N GLY A 299 1.31 -17.09 -2.75
CA GLY A 299 2.66 -17.59 -2.92
C GLY A 299 3.67 -16.52 -3.26
N THR A 300 4.90 -16.92 -3.45
CA THR A 300 6.05 -16.08 -3.76
C THR A 300 6.94 -16.73 -4.82
N VAL A 301 8.07 -16.09 -5.14
CA VAL A 301 9.04 -16.66 -6.09
C VAL A 301 9.85 -17.78 -5.44
N ASP A 302 9.93 -18.91 -6.11
CA ASP A 302 10.67 -20.07 -5.64
C ASP A 302 12.16 -19.76 -5.47
N GLY A 303 12.74 -20.21 -4.34
CA GLY A 303 14.13 -19.97 -3.99
C GLY A 303 14.52 -18.50 -3.80
N SER A 304 13.54 -17.62 -3.59
CA SER A 304 13.75 -16.21 -3.23
C SER A 304 14.03 -16.03 -1.74
N GLN A 305 14.49 -14.83 -1.37
CA GLN A 305 14.67 -14.48 0.04
C GLN A 305 13.33 -14.42 0.80
N THR A 306 12.25 -14.04 0.10
CA THR A 306 10.90 -14.04 0.67
C THR A 306 10.45 -15.46 0.99
N ALA A 307 10.68 -16.44 0.10
CA ALA A 307 10.41 -17.85 0.37
C ALA A 307 11.23 -18.35 1.57
N TYR A 308 12.52 -18.02 1.62
CA TYR A 308 13.40 -18.37 2.73
C TYR A 308 12.91 -17.79 4.07
N PHE A 309 12.43 -16.55 4.10
CA PHE A 309 11.85 -15.94 5.28
C PHE A 309 10.67 -16.76 5.81
N PHE A 310 9.72 -17.13 4.96
CA PHE A 310 8.56 -17.93 5.37
C PHE A 310 8.95 -19.34 5.85
N GLU A 311 9.92 -19.95 5.22
CA GLU A 311 10.43 -21.28 5.56
C GLU A 311 11.09 -21.34 6.94
N HIS A 312 11.83 -20.27 7.32
CA HIS A 312 12.64 -20.25 8.54
C HIS A 312 12.05 -19.38 9.67
N THR A 313 10.88 -18.80 9.46
CA THR A 313 10.25 -17.93 10.46
C THR A 313 9.78 -18.71 11.69
N LYS A 314 9.92 -18.09 12.86
CA LYS A 314 9.40 -18.63 14.13
C LYS A 314 8.01 -18.05 14.48
N MET A 315 7.51 -17.08 13.71
CA MET A 315 6.21 -16.47 13.94
C MET A 315 5.09 -17.37 13.42
N ARG A 316 4.14 -17.71 14.31
CA ARG A 316 3.09 -18.71 14.06
C ARG A 316 2.28 -18.45 12.79
N HIS A 317 1.83 -17.22 12.56
CA HIS A 317 1.03 -16.86 11.38
C HIS A 317 1.81 -17.02 10.06
N TYR A 318 3.10 -16.61 10.01
CA TYR A 318 3.92 -16.81 8.81
C TYR A 318 4.30 -18.27 8.58
N ALA A 319 4.50 -19.04 9.67
CA ALA A 319 4.72 -20.48 9.54
C ALA A 319 3.47 -21.21 9.02
N THR A 320 2.27 -20.76 9.41
CA THR A 320 1.01 -21.27 8.84
C THR A 320 0.90 -20.93 7.35
N MET A 321 1.27 -19.70 6.96
CA MET A 321 1.32 -19.30 5.55
C MET A 321 2.29 -20.18 4.74
N TRP A 322 3.48 -20.47 5.29
CA TRP A 322 4.43 -21.36 4.64
C TRP A 322 3.87 -22.77 4.46
N ALA A 323 3.28 -23.35 5.50
CA ALA A 323 2.68 -24.67 5.43
C ALA A 323 1.59 -24.75 4.35
N TYR A 324 0.78 -23.71 4.21
CA TYR A 324 -0.22 -23.61 3.15
C TYR A 324 0.43 -23.51 1.77
N MET A 325 1.37 -22.59 1.56
CA MET A 325 2.10 -22.45 0.30
C MET A 325 2.80 -23.75 -0.09
N PHE A 326 3.42 -24.44 0.87
CA PHE A 326 4.10 -25.70 0.64
C PHE A 326 3.13 -26.82 0.27
N SER A 327 1.96 -26.89 0.89
CA SER A 327 0.92 -27.89 0.60
C SER A 327 0.39 -27.78 -0.84
N LEU A 328 0.35 -26.55 -1.39
CA LEU A 328 -0.07 -26.28 -2.77
C LEU A 328 1.10 -26.30 -3.79
N SER A 329 2.34 -26.56 -3.35
CA SER A 329 3.49 -26.64 -4.25
C SER A 329 3.32 -27.78 -5.27
N PRO A 330 3.69 -27.58 -6.57
CA PRO A 330 4.35 -26.41 -7.16
C PRO A 330 3.42 -25.26 -7.57
N ASN A 331 2.11 -25.40 -7.37
CA ASN A 331 1.13 -24.41 -7.89
C ASN A 331 1.17 -23.07 -7.16
N SER A 332 1.54 -23.02 -5.88
CA SER A 332 1.64 -21.77 -5.12
C SER A 332 2.86 -20.92 -5.48
N MET A 333 3.99 -21.56 -5.77
CA MET A 333 5.25 -20.89 -6.08
C MET A 333 5.36 -20.53 -7.56
N VAL A 334 5.96 -19.38 -7.82
CA VAL A 334 6.22 -18.90 -9.20
C VAL A 334 7.73 -18.88 -9.49
N ARG A 335 8.09 -18.99 -10.77
CA ARG A 335 9.52 -19.06 -11.17
C ARG A 335 10.19 -17.68 -11.20
N ASN A 336 9.43 -16.64 -11.48
CA ASN A 336 9.90 -15.25 -11.54
C ASN A 336 8.76 -14.27 -11.23
N VAL A 337 9.12 -13.02 -11.00
CA VAL A 337 8.21 -11.92 -10.59
C VAL A 337 7.12 -11.69 -11.64
N ASP A 338 7.46 -11.68 -12.93
CA ASP A 338 6.48 -11.43 -14.01
C ASP A 338 5.38 -12.50 -14.05
N LYS A 339 5.75 -13.77 -13.80
CA LYS A 339 4.77 -14.86 -13.70
C LYS A 339 3.88 -14.72 -12.47
N GLY A 340 4.42 -14.14 -11.39
CA GLY A 340 3.63 -13.79 -10.19
C GLY A 340 2.53 -12.80 -10.53
N PHE A 341 2.88 -11.67 -11.15
CA PHE A 341 1.90 -10.68 -11.58
C PHE A 341 0.91 -11.19 -12.64
N ALA A 342 1.39 -11.96 -13.62
CA ALA A 342 0.52 -12.58 -14.63
C ALA A 342 -0.55 -13.47 -13.98
N ARG A 343 -0.20 -14.18 -12.90
CA ARG A 343 -1.13 -15.02 -12.16
C ARG A 343 -2.12 -14.21 -11.32
N VAL A 344 -1.68 -13.13 -10.69
CA VAL A 344 -2.57 -12.19 -10.00
C VAL A 344 -3.64 -11.64 -10.95
N ASN A 345 -3.25 -11.27 -12.17
CA ASN A 345 -4.17 -10.74 -13.17
C ASN A 345 -5.23 -11.76 -13.63
N GLN A 346 -4.95 -13.07 -13.54
CA GLN A 346 -5.96 -14.11 -13.78
C GLN A 346 -7.05 -14.14 -12.69
N GLY A 347 -6.74 -13.62 -11.50
CA GLY A 347 -7.64 -13.61 -10.34
C GLY A 347 -7.50 -14.84 -9.43
N GLY A 348 -7.99 -14.71 -8.19
CA GLY A 348 -7.96 -15.80 -7.20
C GLY A 348 -6.58 -16.11 -6.59
N TYR A 349 -5.56 -15.28 -6.89
CA TYR A 349 -4.21 -15.46 -6.39
C TYR A 349 -3.64 -14.16 -5.81
N ALA A 350 -3.00 -14.27 -4.65
CA ALA A 350 -2.28 -13.18 -3.98
C ALA A 350 -0.77 -13.42 -4.11
N PHE A 351 -0.03 -12.46 -4.64
CA PHE A 351 1.41 -12.57 -4.81
C PHE A 351 2.12 -11.77 -3.72
N ILE A 352 3.07 -12.41 -3.04
CA ILE A 352 3.83 -11.84 -1.93
C ILE A 352 5.22 -11.50 -2.46
N TRP A 353 5.56 -10.21 -2.47
CA TRP A 353 6.84 -9.72 -2.97
C TRP A 353 7.27 -8.41 -2.33
N ASP A 354 8.42 -7.89 -2.72
CA ASP A 354 8.98 -6.63 -2.23
C ASP A 354 8.08 -5.43 -2.57
N SER A 355 7.80 -4.60 -1.58
CA SER A 355 6.85 -3.50 -1.70
C SER A 355 7.20 -2.46 -2.78
N PRO A 356 8.48 -2.11 -3.07
CA PRO A 356 8.80 -1.18 -4.15
C PRO A 356 8.43 -1.72 -5.54
N VAL A 357 8.69 -3.00 -5.79
CA VAL A 357 8.37 -3.67 -7.06
C VAL A 357 6.85 -3.73 -7.26
N ILE A 358 6.12 -4.10 -6.20
CA ILE A 358 4.66 -4.15 -6.22
C ILE A 358 4.08 -2.77 -6.49
N ARG A 359 4.52 -1.73 -5.78
CA ARG A 359 4.03 -0.34 -5.93
C ARG A 359 4.32 0.23 -7.31
N HIS A 360 5.51 -0.04 -7.85
CA HIS A 360 5.84 0.33 -9.21
C HIS A 360 4.91 -0.35 -10.23
N LYS A 361 4.58 -1.62 -10.02
CA LYS A 361 3.66 -2.34 -10.90
C LYS A 361 2.23 -1.82 -10.79
N ILE A 362 1.76 -1.53 -9.56
CA ILE A 362 0.43 -0.95 -9.31
C ILE A 362 0.30 0.44 -9.95
N SER A 363 1.36 1.27 -9.94
CA SER A 363 1.32 2.59 -10.58
C SER A 363 1.06 2.51 -12.09
N ASN A 364 1.44 1.40 -12.71
CA ASN A 364 1.25 1.14 -14.14
C ASN A 364 0.01 0.28 -14.45
N ASP A 365 -0.59 -0.36 -13.46
CA ASP A 365 -1.75 -1.25 -13.64
C ASP A 365 -2.80 -1.03 -12.54
N CYS A 366 -3.86 -0.29 -12.89
CA CYS A 366 -4.97 0.06 -11.98
C CYS A 366 -5.80 -1.15 -11.52
N MET A 367 -5.63 -2.32 -12.17
CA MET A 367 -6.34 -3.55 -11.81
C MET A 367 -5.72 -4.26 -10.61
N LEU A 368 -4.55 -3.83 -10.17
CA LEU A 368 -3.85 -4.37 -9.01
C LEU A 368 -4.08 -3.49 -7.78
N MET A 369 -4.05 -4.11 -6.60
CA MET A 369 -4.07 -3.41 -5.32
C MET A 369 -3.16 -4.08 -4.31
N GLU A 370 -2.50 -3.27 -3.49
CA GLU A 370 -1.71 -3.70 -2.33
C GLU A 370 -2.63 -3.98 -1.15
N ILE A 371 -2.37 -5.06 -0.40
CA ILE A 371 -3.09 -5.42 0.81
C ILE A 371 -2.19 -5.30 2.03
N GLY A 372 -2.70 -4.63 3.04
CA GLY A 372 -2.06 -4.49 4.34
C GLY A 372 -0.83 -3.60 4.35
N THR A 373 -0.17 -3.56 5.49
CA THR A 373 1.10 -2.84 5.67
C THR A 373 2.28 -3.74 5.34
N PRO A 374 3.36 -3.19 4.76
CA PRO A 374 4.58 -3.97 4.54
C PRO A 374 5.11 -4.59 5.84
N PHE A 375 5.50 -5.83 5.77
CA PHE A 375 6.11 -6.61 6.86
C PHE A 375 7.53 -7.03 6.48
N ASP A 376 8.28 -7.65 7.39
CA ASP A 376 9.66 -8.11 7.19
C ASP A 376 10.56 -6.99 6.62
N LEU A 377 10.57 -5.83 7.31
CA LEU A 377 11.36 -4.67 6.89
C LEU A 377 12.86 -5.01 6.88
N LYS A 378 13.51 -4.81 5.73
CA LYS A 378 14.94 -5.02 5.53
C LYS A 378 15.60 -3.84 4.85
N GLY A 379 16.85 -3.61 5.20
CA GLY A 379 17.69 -2.66 4.48
C GLY A 379 18.17 -3.26 3.16
N TYR A 380 18.22 -2.44 2.14
CA TYR A 380 18.79 -2.78 0.83
C TYR A 380 20.14 -2.08 0.70
N GLY A 381 21.18 -2.83 0.38
CA GLY A 381 22.55 -2.34 0.21
C GLY A 381 23.21 -2.95 -1.02
N PHE A 382 24.30 -2.38 -1.47
CA PHE A 382 25.13 -2.99 -2.49
C PHE A 382 26.02 -4.06 -1.86
N ALA A 383 26.14 -5.19 -2.54
CA ALA A 383 27.00 -6.28 -2.10
C ALA A 383 28.38 -6.14 -2.72
N TYR A 384 29.44 -6.39 -1.95
CA TYR A 384 30.81 -6.34 -2.48
C TYR A 384 31.66 -7.45 -1.90
N THR A 385 32.84 -7.67 -2.48
CA THR A 385 33.77 -8.72 -2.03
C THR A 385 34.15 -8.53 -0.58
N LYS A 386 34.14 -9.61 0.18
CA LYS A 386 34.41 -9.60 1.61
C LYS A 386 35.79 -9.01 1.93
N ASN A 387 35.81 -8.12 2.94
CA ASN A 387 37.01 -7.40 3.37
C ASN A 387 37.66 -6.52 2.28
N ALA A 388 36.88 -6.07 1.28
CA ALA A 388 37.39 -5.15 0.28
C ALA A 388 37.71 -3.79 0.88
N PRO A 389 38.85 -3.17 0.56
CA PRO A 389 39.30 -1.93 1.19
C PRO A 389 38.42 -0.70 0.86
N TYR A 390 37.65 -0.77 -0.22
CA TYR A 390 36.74 0.30 -0.66
C TYR A 390 35.35 0.24 -0.02
N GLY A 391 35.02 -0.78 0.76
CA GLY A 391 33.68 -1.00 1.30
C GLY A 391 33.21 0.10 2.24
N GLU A 392 34.10 0.62 3.09
CA GLU A 392 33.79 1.72 3.99
C GLU A 392 33.56 3.03 3.22
N GLN A 393 34.35 3.28 2.18
CA GLN A 393 34.18 4.48 1.33
C GLN A 393 32.86 4.44 0.58
N LEU A 394 32.46 3.29 0.02
CA LEU A 394 31.14 3.10 -0.59
C LEU A 394 30.01 3.39 0.42
N SER A 395 30.14 2.89 1.64
CA SER A 395 29.15 3.11 2.70
C SER A 395 29.04 4.58 3.08
N MET A 396 30.18 5.29 3.20
CA MET A 396 30.19 6.72 3.52
C MET A 396 29.62 7.57 2.39
N ALA A 397 29.89 7.23 1.12
CA ALA A 397 29.29 7.92 -0.01
C ALA A 397 27.76 7.75 -0.05
N ILE A 398 27.25 6.57 0.25
CA ILE A 398 25.79 6.32 0.34
C ILE A 398 25.17 7.13 1.48
N LEU A 399 25.80 7.21 2.65
CA LEU A 399 25.33 8.05 3.75
C LEU A 399 25.32 9.54 3.39
N GLN A 400 26.35 10.02 2.67
CA GLN A 400 26.39 11.39 2.18
C GLN A 400 25.24 11.68 1.22
N LEU A 401 24.96 10.80 0.26
CA LEU A 401 23.81 10.94 -0.65
C LEU A 401 22.47 10.94 0.09
N GLN A 402 22.38 10.21 1.22
CA GLN A 402 21.20 10.21 2.08
C GLN A 402 21.04 11.55 2.81
N ASP A 403 22.10 12.08 3.40
CA ASP A 403 22.09 13.35 4.12
C ASP A 403 21.81 14.55 3.19
N GLU A 404 22.32 14.52 1.97
CA GLU A 404 22.04 15.51 0.93
C GLU A 404 20.62 15.39 0.34
N GLY A 405 19.87 14.34 0.71
CA GLY A 405 18.51 14.08 0.21
C GLY A 405 18.46 13.66 -1.27
N ILE A 406 19.59 13.29 -1.84
CA ILE A 406 19.70 12.85 -3.25
C ILE A 406 18.96 11.52 -3.42
N LEU A 407 19.12 10.57 -2.49
CA LEU A 407 18.42 9.29 -2.54
C LEU A 407 16.90 9.47 -2.61
N TYR A 408 16.35 10.41 -1.83
CA TYR A 408 14.92 10.72 -1.88
C TYR A 408 14.47 11.30 -3.22
N LYS A 409 15.31 12.13 -3.85
CA LYS A 409 15.01 12.68 -5.19
C LYS A 409 15.03 11.57 -6.25
N LEU A 410 16.01 10.67 -6.19
CA LEU A 410 16.13 9.53 -7.09
C LEU A 410 14.98 8.53 -6.93
N GLU A 411 14.51 8.28 -5.71
CA GLU A 411 13.36 7.40 -5.45
C GLU A 411 12.05 7.95 -6.06
N ARG A 412 11.93 9.27 -6.23
CA ARG A 412 10.74 9.91 -6.80
C ARG A 412 10.82 10.12 -8.32
N LYS A 413 11.99 9.91 -8.93
CA LYS A 413 12.19 9.97 -10.38
C LYS A 413 11.61 8.75 -11.06
#